data_34c388381fda9155fe5b1b4ba5d72b9a
#
_entry.id   34c388381fda9155fe5b1b4ba5d72b9a
#
_cell.length_a   1.000
_cell.length_b   1.000
_cell.length_c   1.000
_cell.angle_alpha   90.00
_cell.angle_beta   90.00
_cell.angle_gamma   90.00
#
_symmetry.space_group_name_H-M   'P 1'
#
loop_
_entity.id
_entity.type
_entity.pdbx_description
1 polymer ?
#
loop_
_entity_poly.entity_id
_entity_poly.type
_entity_poly.pdbx_seq_one_letter_code
_entity_poly.pdbx_strand_id
1 'polypeptide(L)'
;MSAPFTLDTDLQQAVTAFFQRIPFNQLLGIEITELSEEQVTMHLPMKPELIGNFVHGILHGGVISSLLDVCGGAMALIGAFANHQHLPAAERMSKLSKLGTIDLRIDYLRPGRGQRFTATAMPLRAGNKVAVIRMELHNDEGVLVAVGTGTYLCG
;
A
#
# COMPACT_ATOMS: atom_id res chain seq x y z
N MET A 1 18.39 12.48 -21.30
CA MET A 1 17.92 11.58 -20.20
C MET A 1 17.57 12.46 -19.01
N SER A 2 16.34 12.38 -18.53
CA SER A 2 16.00 13.00 -17.24
C SER A 2 16.74 12.25 -16.12
N ALA A 3 17.17 12.97 -15.08
CA ALA A 3 17.73 12.34 -13.88
C ALA A 3 16.72 11.31 -13.34
N PRO A 4 17.19 10.18 -12.78
CA PRO A 4 16.28 9.24 -12.14
C PRO A 4 15.51 9.97 -11.03
N PHE A 5 14.22 9.67 -10.92
CA PHE A 5 13.40 10.19 -9.83
C PHE A 5 13.93 9.64 -8.50
N THR A 6 14.05 10.51 -7.52
CA THR A 6 14.39 10.11 -6.15
C THR A 6 13.31 10.65 -5.23
N LEU A 7 12.74 9.77 -4.43
CA LEU A 7 11.78 10.14 -3.39
C LEU A 7 12.55 10.82 -2.25
N ASP A 8 12.56 12.15 -2.24
CA ASP A 8 13.26 12.91 -1.22
C ASP A 8 12.58 12.79 0.16
N THR A 9 13.30 13.16 1.21
CA THR A 9 12.84 13.03 2.60
C THR A 9 11.54 13.79 2.86
N ASP A 10 11.37 14.98 2.30
CA ASP A 10 10.18 15.82 2.52
C ASP A 10 8.96 15.15 1.90
N LEU A 11 9.09 14.58 0.71
CA LEU A 11 8.03 13.86 0.03
C LEU A 11 7.69 12.55 0.75
N GLN A 12 8.70 11.81 1.23
CA GLN A 12 8.48 10.62 2.06
C GLN A 12 7.68 10.96 3.32
N GLN A 13 8.04 12.03 4.02
CA GLN A 13 7.33 12.48 5.21
C GLN A 13 5.89 12.90 4.90
N ALA A 14 5.68 13.60 3.81
CA ALA A 14 4.34 14.03 3.39
C ALA A 14 3.44 12.84 3.05
N VAL A 15 3.94 11.86 2.31
CA VAL A 15 3.20 10.62 1.97
C VAL A 15 2.90 9.82 3.24
N THR A 16 3.89 9.62 4.09
CA THR A 16 3.73 8.92 5.37
C THR A 16 2.65 9.59 6.23
N ALA A 17 2.74 10.91 6.41
CA ALA A 17 1.77 11.68 7.20
C ALA A 17 0.35 11.58 6.61
N PHE A 18 0.22 11.61 5.29
CA PHE A 18 -1.08 11.45 4.63
C PHE A 18 -1.72 10.09 4.95
N PHE A 19 -0.99 8.99 4.73
CA PHE A 19 -1.51 7.65 4.96
C PHE A 19 -1.76 7.35 6.45
N GLN A 20 -0.93 7.88 7.35
CA GLN A 20 -1.13 7.75 8.80
C GLN A 20 -2.35 8.50 9.32
N ARG A 21 -2.78 9.56 8.64
CA ARG A 21 -3.97 10.35 9.02
C ARG A 21 -5.28 9.78 8.51
N ILE A 22 -5.26 8.78 7.63
CA ILE A 22 -6.47 8.12 7.16
C ILE A 22 -7.12 7.38 8.35
N PRO A 23 -8.36 7.72 8.76
CA PRO A 23 -8.99 7.14 9.94
C PRO A 23 -9.08 5.62 9.90
N PHE A 24 -9.35 5.05 8.72
CA PHE A 24 -9.43 3.60 8.55
C PHE A 24 -8.08 2.91 8.77
N ASN A 25 -6.99 3.52 8.32
CA ASN A 25 -5.64 2.99 8.56
C ASN A 25 -5.29 3.01 10.06
N GLN A 26 -5.70 4.06 10.76
CA GLN A 26 -5.56 4.17 12.22
C GLN A 26 -6.36 3.09 12.94
N LEU A 27 -7.60 2.87 12.52
CA LEU A 27 -8.46 1.82 13.08
C LEU A 27 -7.84 0.43 12.97
N LEU A 28 -7.25 0.12 11.81
CA LEU A 28 -6.58 -1.16 11.58
C LEU A 28 -5.21 -1.25 12.29
N GLY A 29 -4.54 -0.15 12.52
CA GLY A 29 -3.19 -0.10 13.07
C GLY A 29 -2.10 -0.32 12.03
N ILE A 30 -2.32 0.15 10.79
CA ILE A 30 -1.36 0.03 9.69
C ILE A 30 -0.16 0.95 9.94
N GLU A 31 1.04 0.40 9.80
CA GLU A 31 2.31 1.11 9.95
C GLU A 31 3.09 1.09 8.63
N ILE A 32 3.51 2.26 8.15
CA ILE A 32 4.40 2.34 6.98
C ILE A 32 5.84 2.18 7.46
N THR A 33 6.56 1.22 6.89
CA THR A 33 7.94 0.93 7.28
C THR A 33 8.96 1.21 6.18
N GLU A 34 8.52 1.25 4.92
CA GLU A 34 9.37 1.59 3.78
C GLU A 34 8.57 2.29 2.69
N LEU A 35 9.13 3.37 2.16
CA LEU A 35 8.66 4.07 0.98
C LEU A 35 9.85 4.30 0.04
N SER A 36 9.80 3.69 -1.13
CA SER A 36 10.78 3.89 -2.19
C SER A 36 10.10 3.90 -3.56
N GLU A 37 10.85 4.23 -4.60
CA GLU A 37 10.36 4.22 -5.98
C GLU A 37 10.04 2.81 -6.49
N GLU A 38 10.65 1.81 -5.87
CA GLU A 38 10.55 0.42 -6.29
C GLU A 38 9.58 -0.39 -5.44
N GLN A 39 9.42 -0.01 -4.17
CA GLN A 39 8.64 -0.78 -3.22
C GLN A 39 8.07 0.08 -2.10
N VAL A 40 6.86 -0.27 -1.69
CA VAL A 40 6.26 0.17 -0.42
C VAL A 40 6.11 -1.05 0.48
N THR A 41 6.46 -0.89 1.76
CA THR A 41 6.24 -1.93 2.78
C THR A 41 5.43 -1.35 3.93
N MET A 42 4.39 -2.07 4.32
CA MET A 42 3.53 -1.74 5.45
C MET A 42 3.41 -2.95 6.39
N HIS A 43 3.32 -2.68 7.68
CA HIS A 43 3.10 -3.69 8.70
C HIS A 43 1.73 -3.53 9.37
N LEU A 44 1.17 -4.66 9.79
CA LEU A 44 -0.05 -4.72 10.56
C LEU A 44 0.15 -5.66 11.77
N PRO A 45 0.21 -5.13 12.99
CA PRO A 45 0.17 -5.97 14.19
C PRO A 45 -1.20 -6.65 14.33
N MET A 46 -1.18 -7.94 14.70
CA MET A 46 -2.42 -8.66 15.02
C MET A 46 -3.06 -8.11 16.29
N LYS A 47 -4.37 -7.98 16.28
CA LYS A 47 -5.17 -7.67 17.47
C LYS A 47 -6.52 -8.38 17.37
N PRO A 48 -7.22 -8.62 18.52
CA PRO A 48 -8.45 -9.41 18.55
C PRO A 48 -9.54 -8.92 17.58
N GLU A 49 -9.65 -7.62 17.38
CA GLU A 49 -10.68 -7.01 16.51
C GLU A 49 -10.47 -7.31 15.01
N LEU A 50 -9.29 -7.80 14.65
CA LEU A 50 -8.96 -8.15 13.26
C LEU A 50 -9.18 -9.63 12.92
N ILE A 51 -9.59 -10.43 13.92
CA ILE A 51 -9.87 -11.85 13.73
C ILE A 51 -11.16 -12.03 12.94
N GLY A 52 -11.07 -12.81 11.85
CA GLY A 52 -12.23 -13.20 11.06
C GLY A 52 -12.81 -14.53 11.54
N ASN A 53 -12.02 -15.60 11.46
CA ASN A 53 -12.40 -16.91 12.00
C ASN A 53 -11.86 -17.08 13.41
N PHE A 54 -12.72 -16.84 14.40
CA PHE A 54 -12.33 -16.89 15.82
C PHE A 54 -12.00 -18.30 16.31
N VAL A 55 -12.49 -19.36 15.64
CA VAL A 55 -12.14 -20.75 15.98
C VAL A 55 -10.65 -21.02 15.76
N HIS A 56 -10.08 -20.42 14.74
CA HIS A 56 -8.68 -20.59 14.36
C HIS A 56 -7.80 -19.37 14.69
N GLY A 57 -8.39 -18.27 15.14
CA GLY A 57 -7.65 -17.06 15.50
C GLY A 57 -6.90 -16.43 14.31
N ILE A 58 -7.44 -16.53 13.10
CA ILE A 58 -6.80 -16.06 11.88
C ILE A 58 -7.31 -14.68 11.45
N LEU A 59 -6.44 -13.95 10.77
CA LEU A 59 -6.72 -12.62 10.25
C LEU A 59 -7.91 -12.64 9.29
N HIS A 60 -8.82 -11.68 9.45
CA HIS A 60 -9.98 -11.53 8.57
C HIS A 60 -9.56 -11.21 7.13
N GLY A 61 -10.16 -11.88 6.14
CA GLY A 61 -9.86 -11.63 4.73
C GLY A 61 -10.10 -10.19 4.30
N GLY A 62 -11.10 -9.53 4.87
CA GLY A 62 -11.34 -8.10 4.64
C GLY A 62 -10.22 -7.19 5.15
N VAL A 63 -9.54 -7.58 6.21
CA VAL A 63 -8.33 -6.86 6.70
C VAL A 63 -7.17 -7.09 5.73
N ILE A 64 -6.97 -8.30 5.25
CA ILE A 64 -5.96 -8.63 4.25
C ILE A 64 -6.14 -7.77 2.99
N SER A 65 -7.34 -7.73 2.43
CA SER A 65 -7.61 -6.92 1.25
C SER A 65 -7.45 -5.42 1.51
N SER A 66 -7.85 -4.94 2.67
CA SER A 66 -7.66 -3.52 3.06
C SER A 66 -6.19 -3.14 3.16
N LEU A 67 -5.37 -3.96 3.82
CA LEU A 67 -3.93 -3.72 3.95
C LEU A 67 -3.23 -3.71 2.59
N LEU A 68 -3.56 -4.68 1.72
CA LEU A 68 -3.02 -4.73 0.37
C LEU A 68 -3.46 -3.53 -0.47
N ASP A 69 -4.73 -3.13 -0.38
CA ASP A 69 -5.26 -1.96 -1.08
C ASP A 69 -4.53 -0.67 -0.68
N VAL A 70 -4.36 -0.44 0.62
CA VAL A 70 -3.65 0.74 1.13
C VAL A 70 -2.19 0.75 0.66
N CYS A 71 -1.51 -0.38 0.75
CA CYS A 71 -0.12 -0.53 0.33
C CYS A 71 0.03 -0.28 -1.19
N GLY A 72 -0.87 -0.84 -1.99
CA GLY A 72 -0.91 -0.63 -3.44
C GLY A 72 -1.20 0.83 -3.83
N GLY A 73 -2.13 1.47 -3.12
CA GLY A 73 -2.45 2.88 -3.32
C GLY A 73 -1.25 3.80 -3.04
N ALA A 74 -0.48 3.52 -1.99
CA ALA A 74 0.74 4.26 -1.68
C ALA A 74 1.79 4.10 -2.80
N MET A 75 1.96 2.89 -3.32
CA MET A 75 2.89 2.64 -4.43
C MET A 75 2.44 3.36 -5.72
N ALA A 76 1.15 3.34 -6.03
CA ALA A 76 0.59 4.05 -7.17
C ALA A 76 0.84 5.57 -7.09
N LEU A 77 0.72 6.13 -5.91
CA LEU A 77 0.99 7.55 -5.66
C LEU A 77 2.45 7.91 -5.88
N ILE A 78 3.37 7.09 -5.39
CA ILE A 78 4.82 7.29 -5.62
C ILE A 78 5.13 7.24 -7.12
N GLY A 79 4.56 6.29 -7.86
CA GLY A 79 4.69 6.23 -9.31
C GLY A 79 4.14 7.49 -10.02
N ALA A 80 3.02 8.03 -9.54
CA ALA A 80 2.47 9.28 -10.07
C ALA A 80 3.41 10.47 -9.82
N PHE A 81 4.04 10.54 -8.65
CA PHE A 81 5.03 11.58 -8.35
C PHE A 81 6.26 11.47 -9.24
N ALA A 82 6.74 10.26 -9.50
CA ALA A 82 7.84 10.01 -10.41
C ALA A 82 7.52 10.50 -11.84
N ASN A 83 6.32 10.21 -12.33
CA ASN A 83 5.88 10.64 -13.66
C ASN A 83 5.64 12.15 -13.78
N HIS A 84 5.45 12.84 -12.67
CA HIS A 84 5.14 14.28 -12.62
C HIS A 84 6.22 15.09 -11.89
N GLN A 85 7.46 14.61 -11.84
CA GLN A 85 8.56 15.31 -11.17
C GLN A 85 8.88 16.69 -11.75
N HIS A 86 8.46 16.97 -12.98
CA HIS A 86 8.55 18.28 -13.63
C HIS A 86 7.57 19.32 -13.08
N LEU A 87 6.54 18.88 -12.33
CA LEU A 87 5.55 19.77 -11.72
C LEU A 87 6.06 20.30 -10.36
N PRO A 88 5.62 21.49 -9.95
CA PRO A 88 5.86 21.98 -8.60
C PRO A 88 5.35 21.02 -7.52
N ALA A 89 6.00 21.01 -6.35
CA ALA A 89 5.64 20.12 -5.25
C ALA A 89 4.16 20.22 -4.85
N ALA A 90 3.59 21.44 -4.81
CA ALA A 90 2.18 21.66 -4.49
C ALA A 90 1.24 20.98 -5.50
N GLU A 91 1.57 21.01 -6.79
CA GLU A 91 0.78 20.35 -7.83
C GLU A 91 0.88 18.82 -7.75
N ARG A 92 2.08 18.29 -7.43
CA ARG A 92 2.25 16.86 -7.17
C ARG A 92 1.43 16.42 -5.96
N MET A 93 1.44 17.18 -4.88
CA MET A 93 0.65 16.92 -3.68
C MET A 93 -0.86 16.97 -3.94
N SER A 94 -1.34 17.77 -4.89
CA SER A 94 -2.75 17.80 -5.27
C SER A 94 -3.23 16.46 -5.86
N LYS A 95 -2.33 15.63 -6.35
CA LYS A 95 -2.66 14.29 -6.86
C LYS A 95 -3.09 13.31 -5.77
N LEU A 96 -2.74 13.56 -4.51
CA LEU A 96 -3.25 12.82 -3.36
C LEU A 96 -4.78 12.82 -3.32
N SER A 97 -5.41 13.92 -3.67
CA SER A 97 -6.88 14.04 -3.67
C SER A 97 -7.56 13.24 -4.78
N LYS A 98 -6.80 12.81 -5.77
CA LYS A 98 -7.30 12.04 -6.92
C LYS A 98 -7.03 10.55 -6.79
N LEU A 99 -6.27 10.14 -5.78
CA LEU A 99 -5.96 8.74 -5.55
C LEU A 99 -7.25 7.97 -5.25
N GLY A 100 -7.47 6.89 -5.99
CA GLY A 100 -8.64 6.03 -5.77
C GLY A 100 -8.44 4.65 -6.38
N THR A 101 -8.97 3.65 -5.72
CA THR A 101 -8.94 2.26 -6.19
C THR A 101 -10.00 2.08 -7.28
N ILE A 102 -9.59 1.62 -8.45
CA ILE A 102 -10.48 1.29 -9.57
C ILE A 102 -10.89 -0.18 -9.50
N ASP A 103 -9.91 -1.05 -9.27
CA ASP A 103 -10.10 -2.49 -9.21
C ASP A 103 -9.07 -3.11 -8.29
N LEU A 104 -9.48 -4.18 -7.62
CA LEU A 104 -8.63 -4.93 -6.71
C LEU A 104 -8.98 -6.42 -6.80
N ARG A 105 -8.01 -7.24 -7.19
CA ARG A 105 -8.11 -8.69 -7.13
C ARG A 105 -7.16 -9.22 -6.07
N ILE A 106 -7.68 -10.03 -5.17
CA ILE A 106 -6.91 -10.71 -4.12
C ILE A 106 -7.09 -12.21 -4.26
N ASP A 107 -5.99 -12.94 -4.25
CA ASP A 107 -5.97 -14.39 -4.15
C ASP A 107 -5.48 -14.76 -2.74
N TYR A 108 -6.38 -15.37 -1.96
CA TYR A 108 -6.11 -15.82 -0.59
C TYR A 108 -5.53 -17.23 -0.66
N LEU A 109 -4.24 -17.35 -0.37
CA LEU A 109 -3.52 -18.59 -0.60
C LEU A 109 -3.41 -19.47 0.66
N ARG A 110 -3.31 -18.83 1.83
CA ARG A 110 -3.13 -19.51 3.12
C ARG A 110 -3.84 -18.74 4.23
N PRO A 111 -4.22 -19.42 5.34
CA PRO A 111 -4.77 -18.73 6.51
C PRO A 111 -3.80 -17.68 7.06
N GLY A 112 -4.33 -16.51 7.41
CA GLY A 112 -3.55 -15.42 8.01
C GLY A 112 -3.21 -15.71 9.49
N ARG A 113 -2.28 -16.61 9.73
CA ARG A 113 -1.76 -16.95 11.06
C ARG A 113 -0.54 -16.10 11.38
N GLY A 114 -0.44 -15.65 12.62
CA GLY A 114 0.72 -14.89 13.10
C GLY A 114 0.34 -13.68 13.94
N GLN A 115 1.36 -12.98 14.41
CA GLN A 115 1.23 -11.79 15.26
C GLN A 115 1.50 -10.49 14.52
N ARG A 116 2.11 -10.59 13.33
CA ARG A 116 2.44 -9.44 12.50
C ARG A 116 2.40 -9.84 11.03
N PHE A 117 1.83 -8.96 10.22
CA PHE A 117 1.71 -9.16 8.78
C PHE A 117 2.46 -8.06 8.06
N THR A 118 3.12 -8.42 6.97
CA THR A 118 3.89 -7.51 6.12
C THR A 118 3.30 -7.50 4.73
N ALA A 119 2.79 -6.35 4.31
CA ALA A 119 2.39 -6.10 2.93
C ALA A 119 3.51 -5.41 2.18
N THR A 120 3.78 -5.88 0.97
CA THR A 120 4.68 -5.23 0.02
C THR A 120 3.95 -4.93 -1.28
N ALA A 121 4.25 -3.79 -1.88
CA ALA A 121 3.68 -3.37 -3.15
C ALA A 121 4.78 -2.93 -4.10
N MET A 122 4.69 -3.39 -5.35
CA MET A 122 5.63 -3.08 -6.43
C MET A 122 4.87 -2.69 -7.69
N PRO A 123 5.36 -1.71 -8.48
CA PRO A 123 4.68 -1.31 -9.70
C PRO A 123 4.83 -2.37 -10.80
N LEU A 124 3.73 -2.80 -11.40
CA LEU A 124 3.72 -3.50 -12.68
C LEU A 124 3.72 -2.49 -13.83
N ARG A 125 2.96 -1.40 -13.66
CA ARG A 125 2.90 -0.30 -14.59
C ARG A 125 2.54 0.99 -13.84
N ALA A 126 3.31 2.03 -14.03
CA ALA A 126 3.01 3.37 -13.54
C ALA A 126 2.72 4.29 -14.72
N GLY A 127 1.44 4.51 -15.01
CA GLY A 127 0.98 5.46 -16.03
C GLY A 127 0.70 6.84 -15.44
N ASN A 128 0.41 7.81 -16.30
CA ASN A 128 0.15 9.19 -15.88
C ASN A 128 -1.18 9.36 -15.11
N LYS A 129 -2.16 8.52 -15.41
CA LYS A 129 -3.50 8.59 -14.79
C LYS A 129 -3.85 7.33 -14.03
N VAL A 130 -3.32 6.19 -14.45
CA VAL A 130 -3.65 4.88 -13.92
C VAL A 130 -2.37 4.08 -13.69
N ALA A 131 -2.26 3.49 -12.53
CA ALA A 131 -1.19 2.56 -12.18
C ALA A 131 -1.75 1.16 -11.91
N VAL A 132 -0.97 0.14 -12.24
CA VAL A 132 -1.24 -1.26 -11.92
C VAL A 132 -0.14 -1.74 -10.99
N ILE A 133 -0.54 -2.23 -9.83
CA ILE A 133 0.37 -2.57 -8.73
C ILE A 133 0.21 -4.04 -8.34
N ARG A 134 1.32 -4.70 -8.13
CA ARG A 134 1.38 -6.04 -7.53
C ARG A 134 1.60 -5.93 -6.03
N MET A 135 0.84 -6.68 -5.25
CA MET A 135 0.97 -6.72 -3.79
C MET A 135 1.10 -8.15 -3.29
N GLU A 136 1.82 -8.31 -2.18
CA GLU A 136 1.96 -9.57 -1.47
C GLU A 136 1.82 -9.35 0.03
N LEU A 137 1.23 -10.34 0.73
CA LEU A 137 1.13 -10.35 2.17
C LEU A 137 1.85 -11.57 2.73
N HIS A 138 2.78 -11.33 3.64
CA HIS A 138 3.49 -12.38 4.38
C HIS A 138 3.16 -12.25 5.88
N ASN A 139 3.18 -13.36 6.59
CA ASN A 139 3.13 -13.36 8.05
C ASN A 139 4.55 -13.22 8.66
N ASP A 140 4.63 -13.22 9.98
CA ASP A 140 5.88 -13.10 10.74
C ASP A 140 6.82 -14.32 10.61
N GLU A 141 6.34 -15.44 10.06
CA GLU A 141 7.16 -16.61 9.71
C GLU A 141 7.61 -16.62 8.24
N GLY A 142 7.34 -15.54 7.50
CA GLY A 142 7.68 -15.43 6.07
C GLY A 142 6.78 -16.24 5.14
N VAL A 143 5.63 -16.72 5.62
CA VAL A 143 4.66 -17.48 4.81
C VAL A 143 3.86 -16.50 3.96
N LEU A 144 3.80 -16.76 2.64
CA LEU A 144 2.95 -16.01 1.71
C LEU A 144 1.48 -16.34 1.95
N VAL A 145 0.75 -15.37 2.49
CA VAL A 145 -0.67 -15.51 2.87
C VAL A 145 -1.60 -15.16 1.72
N ALA A 146 -1.32 -14.06 1.03
CA ALA A 146 -2.13 -13.57 -0.07
C ALA A 146 -1.32 -12.80 -1.09
N VAL A 147 -1.81 -12.75 -2.31
CA VAL A 147 -1.28 -11.92 -3.39
C VAL A 147 -2.41 -11.07 -3.97
N GLY A 148 -2.07 -9.90 -4.46
CA GLY A 148 -3.05 -9.01 -5.06
C GLY A 148 -2.52 -8.28 -6.28
N THR A 149 -3.44 -7.85 -7.12
CA THR A 149 -3.18 -6.89 -8.19
C THR A 149 -4.25 -5.81 -8.10
N GLY A 150 -3.82 -4.58 -8.00
CA GLY A 150 -4.71 -3.41 -7.91
C GLY A 150 -4.49 -2.45 -9.05
N THR A 151 -5.57 -1.81 -9.48
CA THR A 151 -5.56 -0.72 -10.45
C THR A 151 -6.02 0.54 -9.75
N TYR A 152 -5.23 1.61 -9.86
CA TYR A 152 -5.44 2.85 -9.11
C TYR A 152 -5.49 4.05 -10.04
N LEU A 153 -6.48 4.92 -9.81
CA LEU A 153 -6.48 6.27 -10.38
C LEU A 153 -5.48 7.10 -9.57
N CYS A 154 -4.54 7.75 -10.23
CA CYS A 154 -3.47 8.51 -9.58
C CYS A 154 -3.12 9.83 -10.29
N GLY A 155 -3.92 10.26 -11.24
CA GLY A 155 -3.65 11.48 -11.98
C GLY A 155 -4.83 12.18 -12.60
#